data_800a1c172910a012ba6d6cd54f03aa94
#
_entry.id   800a1c172910a012ba6d6cd54f03aa94
#
_cell.length_a   1.000
_cell.length_b   1.000
_cell.length_c   1.000
_cell.angle_alpha   90.00
_cell.angle_beta   90.00
_cell.angle_gamma   90.00
#
_symmetry.space_group_name_H-M   'P 1'
#
loop_
_entity.id
_entity.type
_entity.pdbx_description
1 polymer ?
#
loop_
_entity_poly.entity_id
_entity_poly.type
_entity_poly.pdbx_seq_one_letter_code
_entity_poly.pdbx_strand_id
1 'polypeptide(L)'
;MRKIYLTTLLVIAAAAGGVTDAFCCTGFVAGKDATADGCRIIARTEDLSGAHNKIFKVYPRRKRKKPVVFTDAIGFSIELPRLSYQYTAICDAEQSEGIYDEVGFNEYGVAMSATVSASPGKAAQEADPLVPNGLSEASITTVVLPYITTAREGIERIAHIVDTHGAAEGNILFIADHKESWYMEILSGHQYAAVKVPEDSYAVVPNHFLLDNVDISSKDVIASKDLINLPKAKGFYKEFGGAFHAALTYGEEIGDYDCVRLWGGQNKLSPSEKVSYDTKVFSLWRKADKKITLEDVMELQRYRYEDTDKNANLAENACIRPIGAPTSMECHIIQMKPELPQSVGGVMWLAMANAEHSVYLPFYGNITDTLQPYKVEDVLYNPASFYWLMRSINIISALNRDMYGKNIRAYWKNYEQKLIQEQNAKDAEIIRLYEKKGKKAAAKYATKLGCEQAADAFEKAQTIYAELMNFAAQNEGRMPRKAFEPLAAERK
;
A
#
# COMPACT_ATOMS: atom_id res chain seq x y z
N MET A 1 23.45 -8.09 41.35
CA MET A 1 22.03 -7.74 41.11
C MET A 1 21.68 -8.23 39.72
N ARG A 2 20.96 -9.34 39.63
CA ARG A 2 20.51 -9.95 38.36
C ARG A 2 19.28 -9.17 37.85
N LYS A 3 19.42 -8.57 36.69
CA LYS A 3 18.27 -8.00 35.95
C LYS A 3 17.49 -9.16 35.34
N ILE A 4 16.27 -9.35 35.83
CA ILE A 4 15.28 -10.27 35.26
C ILE A 4 14.63 -9.51 34.10
N TYR A 5 14.90 -9.94 32.88
CA TYR A 5 14.13 -9.50 31.70
C TYR A 5 12.86 -10.31 31.66
N LEU A 6 11.74 -9.65 31.89
CA LEU A 6 10.41 -10.20 31.69
C LEU A 6 10.12 -10.19 30.17
N THR A 7 10.33 -11.30 29.53
CA THR A 7 9.94 -11.51 28.13
C THR A 7 8.43 -11.76 28.14
N THR A 8 7.65 -10.77 27.77
CA THR A 8 6.20 -10.93 27.59
C THR A 8 6.01 -11.56 26.22
N LEU A 9 5.81 -12.86 26.20
CA LEU A 9 5.33 -13.58 25.02
C LEU A 9 3.89 -13.17 24.79
N LEU A 10 3.62 -12.34 23.80
CA LEU A 10 2.24 -12.09 23.32
C LEU A 10 1.85 -13.26 22.40
N VAL A 11 1.33 -14.33 23.00
CA VAL A 11 0.60 -15.35 22.26
C VAL A 11 -0.75 -14.72 21.92
N ILE A 12 -0.99 -14.43 20.65
CA ILE A 12 -2.33 -14.04 20.19
C ILE A 12 -3.22 -15.28 20.27
N ALA A 13 -3.89 -15.43 21.40
CA ALA A 13 -5.01 -16.36 21.56
C ALA A 13 -6.26 -15.69 20.97
N ALA A 14 -6.68 -16.15 19.81
CA ALA A 14 -7.99 -15.86 19.28
C ALA A 14 -9.06 -16.52 20.17
N ALA A 15 -9.60 -15.78 21.13
CA ALA A 15 -10.87 -16.11 21.80
C ALA A 15 -11.47 -14.87 22.48
N ALA A 16 -12.67 -14.52 22.04
CA ALA A 16 -13.70 -13.71 22.70
C ALA A 16 -13.51 -12.18 22.73
N GLY A 17 -14.18 -11.49 21.82
CA GLY A 17 -14.94 -10.27 22.13
C GLY A 17 -14.15 -9.01 22.51
N GLY A 18 -12.97 -8.79 21.98
CA GLY A 18 -12.28 -7.49 22.04
C GLY A 18 -12.11 -6.96 20.62
N VAL A 19 -12.32 -5.67 20.42
CA VAL A 19 -11.92 -4.99 19.18
C VAL A 19 -10.41 -5.15 19.08
N THR A 20 -9.97 -6.18 18.34
CA THR A 20 -8.59 -6.25 17.88
C THR A 20 -8.40 -5.04 16.98
N ASP A 21 -7.41 -4.20 17.25
CA ASP A 21 -6.93 -3.21 16.29
C ASP A 21 -6.52 -3.98 15.02
N ALA A 22 -7.48 -4.16 14.13
CA ALA A 22 -7.28 -4.91 12.89
C ALA A 22 -6.32 -4.11 12.01
N PHE A 23 -5.28 -4.74 11.54
CA PHE A 23 -4.45 -4.26 10.43
C PHE A 23 -5.38 -3.91 9.26
N CYS A 24 -5.37 -2.67 8.78
CA CYS A 24 -6.51 -2.17 8.01
C CYS A 24 -6.10 -1.36 6.80
N CYS A 25 -5.30 -1.94 5.92
CA CYS A 25 -4.89 -1.36 4.65
C CYS A 25 -6.07 -1.16 3.69
N THR A 26 -5.94 -0.22 2.74
CA THR A 26 -6.86 -0.12 1.60
C THR A 26 -6.06 -0.09 0.31
N GLY A 27 -6.23 -1.11 -0.51
CA GLY A 27 -5.60 -1.24 -1.81
C GLY A 27 -6.41 -0.59 -2.92
N PHE A 28 -5.72 -0.25 -4.00
CA PHE A 28 -6.31 0.22 -5.24
C PHE A 28 -5.50 -0.28 -6.43
N VAL A 29 -6.17 -0.70 -7.49
CA VAL A 29 -5.53 -1.06 -8.75
C VAL A 29 -6.35 -0.58 -9.92
N ALA A 30 -5.69 -0.16 -11.01
CA ALA A 30 -6.33 0.22 -12.26
C ALA A 30 -5.50 -0.22 -13.47
N GLY A 31 -6.18 -0.76 -14.48
CA GLY A 31 -5.61 -1.06 -15.78
C GLY A 31 -5.34 0.21 -16.60
N LYS A 32 -4.46 0.12 -17.61
CA LYS A 32 -4.02 1.27 -18.40
C LYS A 32 -5.14 1.98 -19.18
N ASP A 33 -6.17 1.23 -19.58
CA ASP A 33 -7.28 1.79 -20.31
C ASP A 33 -8.36 2.39 -19.39
N ALA A 34 -8.24 2.22 -18.06
CA ALA A 34 -9.05 2.89 -17.05
C ALA A 34 -8.46 4.25 -16.62
N THR A 35 -7.17 4.49 -16.85
CA THR A 35 -6.45 5.70 -16.42
C THR A 35 -6.37 6.77 -17.51
N ALA A 36 -6.18 8.02 -17.11
CA ALA A 36 -6.13 9.17 -18.01
C ALA A 36 -4.83 9.24 -18.82
N ASP A 37 -3.72 8.78 -18.25
CA ASP A 37 -2.38 8.82 -18.82
C ASP A 37 -1.92 7.49 -19.44
N GLY A 38 -2.79 6.46 -19.40
CA GLY A 38 -2.46 5.14 -19.94
C GLY A 38 -1.48 4.32 -19.06
N CYS A 39 -1.21 4.76 -17.83
CA CYS A 39 -0.41 4.01 -16.88
C CYS A 39 -1.25 2.97 -16.15
N ARG A 40 -0.70 1.78 -15.90
CA ARG A 40 -1.26 0.90 -14.88
C ARG A 40 -0.92 1.48 -13.51
N ILE A 41 -1.89 1.40 -12.58
CA ILE A 41 -1.72 1.90 -11.23
C ILE A 41 -1.89 0.74 -10.26
N ILE A 42 -0.97 0.62 -9.29
CA ILE A 42 -1.15 -0.12 -8.05
C ILE A 42 -0.90 0.85 -6.89
N ALA A 43 -1.78 0.84 -5.88
CA ALA A 43 -1.67 1.78 -4.78
C ALA A 43 -2.22 1.15 -3.49
N ARG A 44 -1.76 1.64 -2.33
CA ARG A 44 -2.23 1.19 -1.03
C ARG A 44 -2.01 2.24 0.04
N THR A 45 -2.89 2.30 1.04
CA THR A 45 -2.61 2.87 2.35
C THR A 45 -2.24 1.74 3.28
N GLU A 46 -1.14 1.85 3.99
CA GLU A 46 -0.75 0.92 5.04
C GLU A 46 -1.22 1.47 6.38
N ASP A 47 -2.15 0.78 7.01
CA ASP A 47 -2.83 1.28 8.19
C ASP A 47 -2.69 0.31 9.37
N LEU A 48 -1.96 0.70 10.41
CA LEU A 48 -1.84 -0.06 11.65
C LEU A 48 -1.85 0.87 12.87
N SER A 49 -0.73 1.52 13.13
CA SER A 49 -0.55 2.40 14.27
C SER A 49 0.27 3.61 13.89
N GLY A 50 -0.24 4.80 14.26
CA GLY A 50 0.51 6.03 14.06
C GLY A 50 1.84 6.12 14.83
N ALA A 51 2.12 5.19 15.73
CA ALA A 51 3.39 5.09 16.46
C ALA A 51 4.45 4.24 15.73
N HIS A 52 4.13 3.63 14.59
CA HIS A 52 5.07 2.85 13.78
C HIS A 52 5.81 3.72 12.78
N ASN A 53 7.10 3.97 13.02
CA ASN A 53 7.96 4.69 12.09
C ASN A 53 8.26 3.84 10.86
N LYS A 54 8.02 4.39 9.67
CA LYS A 54 8.39 3.78 8.38
C LYS A 54 9.62 4.46 7.80
N ILE A 55 10.44 3.66 7.13
CA ILE A 55 11.67 4.13 6.49
C ILE A 55 11.70 3.70 5.03
N PHE A 56 12.35 4.51 4.18
CA PHE A 56 12.50 4.23 2.77
C PHE A 56 13.93 3.85 2.43
N LYS A 57 14.16 2.57 2.14
CA LYS A 57 15.48 1.99 1.88
C LYS A 57 15.68 1.61 0.40
N VAL A 58 16.95 1.60 0.00
CA VAL A 58 17.39 0.98 -1.25
C VAL A 58 18.35 -0.14 -0.90
N TYR A 59 17.99 -1.35 -1.25
CA TYR A 59 18.81 -2.54 -1.06
C TYR A 59 19.66 -2.79 -2.32
N PRO A 60 20.99 -2.78 -2.22
CA PRO A 60 21.84 -2.93 -3.39
C PRO A 60 21.82 -4.37 -3.94
N ARG A 61 22.06 -4.50 -5.25
CA ARG A 61 22.30 -5.81 -5.87
C ARG A 61 23.42 -6.56 -5.15
N ARG A 62 23.18 -7.82 -4.81
CA ARG A 62 24.15 -8.68 -4.10
C ARG A 62 24.30 -10.03 -4.80
N LYS A 63 25.56 -10.46 -5.00
CA LYS A 63 25.88 -11.80 -5.46
C LYS A 63 26.63 -12.55 -4.37
N ARG A 64 26.00 -13.54 -3.77
CA ARG A 64 26.55 -14.34 -2.68
C ARG A 64 27.31 -15.55 -3.24
N LYS A 65 28.29 -16.06 -2.49
CA LYS A 65 29.04 -17.27 -2.87
C LYS A 65 28.18 -18.53 -2.76
N LYS A 66 27.26 -18.57 -1.79
CA LYS A 66 26.31 -19.66 -1.53
C LYS A 66 24.91 -19.11 -1.37
N PRO A 67 23.84 -19.90 -1.59
CA PRO A 67 22.49 -19.57 -1.15
C PRO A 67 22.49 -19.23 0.34
N VAL A 68 21.48 -18.45 0.76
CA VAL A 68 21.31 -18.02 2.16
C VAL A 68 19.94 -18.44 2.61
N VAL A 69 19.83 -19.03 3.76
CA VAL A 69 18.56 -19.27 4.41
C VAL A 69 18.09 -17.94 5.02
N PHE A 70 16.93 -17.49 4.60
CA PHE A 70 16.16 -16.42 5.23
C PHE A 70 15.29 -17.05 6.29
N THR A 71 15.20 -16.42 7.45
CA THR A 71 14.27 -16.80 8.51
C THR A 71 13.69 -15.52 9.11
N ASP A 72 12.37 -15.45 9.23
CA ASP A 72 11.67 -14.32 9.82
C ASP A 72 11.33 -14.53 11.32
N ALA A 73 10.61 -13.56 11.89
CA ALA A 73 10.27 -13.55 13.31
C ALA A 73 9.30 -14.66 13.74
N ILE A 74 8.44 -15.16 12.84
CA ILE A 74 7.50 -16.26 13.12
C ILE A 74 8.09 -17.64 12.81
N GLY A 75 9.32 -17.70 12.31
CA GLY A 75 10.02 -18.94 11.98
C GLY A 75 9.81 -19.45 10.54
N PHE A 76 9.18 -18.67 9.66
CA PHE A 76 9.19 -18.96 8.24
C PHE A 76 10.61 -18.96 7.72
N SER A 77 10.99 -20.02 7.00
CA SER A 77 12.37 -20.20 6.56
C SER A 77 12.42 -20.71 5.11
N ILE A 78 13.22 -20.01 4.29
CA ILE A 78 13.38 -20.34 2.87
C ILE A 78 14.81 -20.12 2.39
N GLU A 79 15.31 -21.00 1.53
CA GLU A 79 16.59 -20.80 0.86
C GLU A 79 16.42 -19.78 -0.29
N LEU A 80 17.15 -18.67 -0.21
CA LEU A 80 17.12 -17.59 -1.19
C LEU A 80 18.21 -17.80 -2.25
N PRO A 81 17.94 -17.43 -3.52
CA PRO A 81 18.93 -17.47 -4.59
C PRO A 81 20.20 -16.69 -4.26
N ARG A 82 21.32 -17.13 -4.85
CA ARG A 82 22.63 -16.46 -4.65
C ARG A 82 22.68 -15.02 -5.13
N LEU A 83 21.86 -14.68 -6.13
CA LEU A 83 21.75 -13.35 -6.70
C LEU A 83 20.45 -12.71 -6.24
N SER A 84 20.56 -11.61 -5.50
CA SER A 84 19.46 -10.68 -5.28
C SER A 84 19.66 -9.42 -6.10
N TYR A 85 18.61 -8.99 -6.78
CA TYR A 85 18.61 -7.75 -7.55
C TYR A 85 18.50 -6.54 -6.61
N GLN A 86 18.95 -5.35 -7.09
CA GLN A 86 18.68 -4.12 -6.37
C GLN A 86 17.17 -3.90 -6.30
N TYR A 87 16.67 -3.45 -5.15
CA TYR A 87 15.29 -3.04 -4.99
C TYR A 87 15.14 -1.91 -3.97
N THR A 88 14.05 -1.18 -4.08
CA THR A 88 13.62 -0.19 -3.10
C THR A 88 12.54 -0.79 -2.23
N ALA A 89 12.43 -0.37 -0.97
CA ALA A 89 11.30 -0.72 -0.13
C ALA A 89 10.98 0.34 0.92
N ILE A 90 9.69 0.48 1.21
CA ILE A 90 9.23 1.12 2.44
C ILE A 90 9.10 -0.02 3.45
N CYS A 91 9.78 0.10 4.59
CA CYS A 91 9.79 -0.94 5.62
C CYS A 91 9.67 -0.35 7.02
N ASP A 92 9.46 -1.21 8.01
CA ASP A 92 9.45 -0.80 9.41
C ASP A 92 10.83 -0.36 9.87
N ALA A 93 10.86 0.69 10.70
CA ALA A 93 12.07 1.07 11.42
C ALA A 93 12.39 0.06 12.54
N GLU A 94 11.37 -0.41 13.26
CA GLU A 94 11.47 -1.50 14.23
C GLU A 94 11.19 -2.84 13.52
N GLN A 95 12.17 -3.72 13.52
CA GLN A 95 12.12 -4.97 12.76
C GLN A 95 12.10 -6.22 13.65
N SER A 96 11.77 -6.08 14.93
CA SER A 96 11.73 -7.22 15.86
C SER A 96 10.61 -8.22 15.52
N GLU A 97 9.52 -7.77 14.93
CA GLU A 97 8.39 -8.60 14.51
C GLU A 97 8.45 -8.99 13.04
N GLY A 98 9.29 -8.34 12.25
CA GLY A 98 9.47 -8.58 10.82
C GLY A 98 10.08 -7.38 10.10
N ILE A 99 10.48 -7.58 8.85
CA ILE A 99 11.06 -6.50 8.03
C ILE A 99 9.95 -5.59 7.49
N TYR A 100 8.82 -6.17 7.09
CA TYR A 100 7.69 -5.47 6.48
C TYR A 100 8.12 -4.56 5.32
N ASP A 101 8.89 -5.13 4.37
CA ASP A 101 9.11 -4.49 3.07
C ASP A 101 7.77 -4.44 2.34
N GLU A 102 7.07 -3.31 2.37
CA GLU A 102 5.66 -3.22 1.98
C GLU A 102 5.47 -2.93 0.49
N VAL A 103 6.33 -2.07 -0.07
CA VAL A 103 6.19 -1.59 -1.44
C VAL A 103 7.54 -1.19 -2.01
N GLY A 104 7.74 -1.45 -3.30
CA GLY A 104 8.92 -0.95 -3.99
C GLY A 104 9.04 -1.42 -5.43
N PHE A 105 10.16 -1.05 -6.03
CA PHE A 105 10.60 -1.46 -7.36
C PHE A 105 11.89 -2.26 -7.28
N ASN A 106 12.07 -3.22 -8.19
CA ASN A 106 13.37 -3.80 -8.42
C ASN A 106 14.06 -3.23 -9.68
N GLU A 107 15.32 -3.57 -9.91
CA GLU A 107 16.14 -3.07 -11.03
C GLU A 107 15.69 -3.54 -12.43
N TYR A 108 14.68 -4.40 -12.50
CA TYR A 108 14.00 -4.81 -13.74
C TYR A 108 12.72 -4.03 -13.98
N GLY A 109 12.39 -3.07 -13.11
CA GLY A 109 11.20 -2.25 -13.20
C GLY A 109 9.92 -2.99 -12.83
N VAL A 110 10.02 -4.08 -12.07
CA VAL A 110 8.86 -4.73 -11.46
C VAL A 110 8.54 -4.01 -10.17
N ALA A 111 7.28 -3.67 -10.00
CA ALA A 111 6.73 -3.08 -8.78
C ALA A 111 5.90 -4.09 -8.00
N MET A 112 5.97 -4.03 -6.68
CA MET A 112 5.16 -4.85 -5.78
C MET A 112 4.61 -4.00 -4.64
N SER A 113 3.36 -4.24 -4.27
CA SER A 113 2.70 -3.71 -3.09
C SER A 113 2.04 -4.89 -2.37
N ALA A 114 2.47 -5.18 -1.17
CA ALA A 114 2.03 -6.30 -0.34
C ALA A 114 2.11 -5.90 1.14
N THR A 115 1.03 -6.01 1.93
CA THR A 115 -0.21 -6.68 1.57
C THR A 115 -1.43 -5.89 2.07
N VAL A 116 -2.63 -6.35 1.68
CA VAL A 116 -3.87 -6.02 2.39
C VAL A 116 -4.32 -7.31 3.06
N SER A 117 -4.19 -7.39 4.39
CA SER A 117 -4.54 -8.58 5.18
C SER A 117 -6.02 -8.88 5.06
N ALA A 118 -6.40 -10.16 4.93
CA ALA A 118 -7.79 -10.60 4.88
C ALA A 118 -7.94 -11.95 5.60
N SER A 119 -9.12 -12.19 6.18
CA SER A 119 -9.35 -13.39 7.01
C SER A 119 -10.05 -14.49 6.23
N PRO A 120 -9.46 -15.72 6.19
CA PRO A 120 -10.17 -16.90 5.72
C PRO A 120 -11.35 -17.23 6.64
N GLY A 121 -12.48 -17.58 6.04
CA GLY A 121 -13.66 -18.03 6.75
C GLY A 121 -13.43 -19.37 7.50
N LYS A 122 -14.23 -19.63 8.52
CA LYS A 122 -14.09 -20.81 9.40
C LYS A 122 -14.02 -22.12 8.62
N ALA A 123 -14.88 -22.32 7.62
CA ALA A 123 -14.90 -23.57 6.84
C ALA A 123 -13.62 -23.75 6.00
N ALA A 124 -13.06 -22.66 5.48
CA ALA A 124 -11.78 -22.70 4.76
C ALA A 124 -10.63 -23.05 5.70
N GLN A 125 -10.58 -22.43 6.88
CA GLN A 125 -9.56 -22.70 7.90
C GLN A 125 -9.66 -24.14 8.47
N GLU A 126 -10.86 -24.71 8.61
CA GLU A 126 -11.05 -26.11 9.03
C GLU A 126 -10.59 -27.10 7.93
N ALA A 127 -10.72 -26.73 6.64
CA ALA A 127 -10.37 -27.57 5.52
C ALA A 127 -8.89 -27.49 5.12
N ASP A 128 -8.30 -26.32 5.21
CA ASP A 128 -6.88 -26.01 4.88
C ASP A 128 -6.39 -24.91 5.88
N PRO A 129 -5.97 -25.32 7.08
CA PRO A 129 -5.55 -24.39 8.14
C PRO A 129 -4.37 -23.52 7.72
N LEU A 130 -4.34 -22.29 8.19
CA LEU A 130 -3.16 -21.42 8.12
C LEU A 130 -1.96 -22.11 8.78
N VAL A 131 -0.77 -21.96 8.21
CA VAL A 131 0.47 -22.57 8.67
C VAL A 131 1.23 -21.58 9.55
N PRO A 132 1.38 -21.82 10.86
CA PRO A 132 1.91 -20.81 11.80
C PRO A 132 3.29 -20.24 11.45
N ASN A 133 4.13 -21.03 10.78
CA ASN A 133 5.44 -20.63 10.26
C ASN A 133 5.46 -20.61 8.72
N GLY A 134 4.33 -20.38 8.09
CA GLY A 134 4.18 -20.18 6.66
C GLY A 134 4.56 -18.77 6.22
N LEU A 135 4.40 -18.48 4.94
CA LEU A 135 4.64 -17.14 4.38
C LEU A 135 3.71 -16.11 5.01
N SER A 136 4.25 -14.99 5.47
CA SER A 136 3.51 -13.88 6.07
C SER A 136 3.79 -12.56 5.34
N GLU A 137 2.94 -11.57 5.57
CA GLU A 137 3.09 -10.18 5.10
C GLU A 137 4.50 -9.64 5.35
N ALA A 138 5.01 -9.85 6.57
CA ALA A 138 6.34 -9.39 6.98
C ALA A 138 7.49 -9.81 6.05
N SER A 139 7.31 -10.87 5.27
CA SER A 139 8.36 -11.51 4.48
C SER A 139 8.12 -11.53 2.98
N ILE A 140 6.86 -11.39 2.51
CA ILE A 140 6.48 -11.58 1.10
C ILE A 140 7.37 -10.76 0.16
N THR A 141 7.43 -9.44 0.32
CA THR A 141 8.20 -8.59 -0.59
C THR A 141 9.70 -8.88 -0.53
N THR A 142 10.24 -9.10 0.67
CA THR A 142 11.66 -9.42 0.90
C THR A 142 12.12 -10.69 0.19
N VAL A 143 11.27 -11.73 0.14
CA VAL A 143 11.64 -13.01 -0.48
C VAL A 143 11.22 -13.12 -1.94
N VAL A 144 10.47 -12.15 -2.47
CA VAL A 144 9.95 -12.18 -3.84
C VAL A 144 10.60 -11.11 -4.72
N LEU A 145 10.43 -9.82 -4.39
CA LEU A 145 10.80 -8.70 -5.27
C LEU A 145 12.27 -8.71 -5.72
N PRO A 146 13.27 -9.03 -4.88
CA PRO A 146 14.67 -9.09 -5.31
C PRO A 146 15.05 -10.28 -6.20
N TYR A 147 14.11 -11.17 -6.52
CA TYR A 147 14.38 -12.44 -7.20
C TYR A 147 13.57 -12.68 -8.46
N ILE A 148 12.87 -11.65 -8.94
CA ILE A 148 11.98 -11.72 -10.10
C ILE A 148 12.36 -10.70 -11.16
N THR A 149 11.99 -10.94 -12.41
CA THR A 149 12.23 -10.06 -13.55
C THR A 149 10.94 -9.62 -14.27
N THR A 150 9.81 -10.24 -13.93
CA THR A 150 8.47 -9.90 -14.44
C THR A 150 7.44 -10.00 -13.33
N ALA A 151 6.29 -9.35 -13.53
CA ALA A 151 5.17 -9.43 -12.58
C ALA A 151 4.65 -10.87 -12.46
N ARG A 152 4.53 -11.59 -13.57
CA ARG A 152 4.12 -13.00 -13.61
C ARG A 152 5.04 -13.90 -12.81
N GLU A 153 6.37 -13.76 -12.98
CA GLU A 153 7.35 -14.49 -12.15
C GLU A 153 7.12 -14.26 -10.65
N GLY A 154 6.71 -13.04 -10.26
CA GLY A 154 6.39 -12.74 -8.87
C GLY A 154 5.22 -13.55 -8.34
N ILE A 155 4.14 -13.62 -9.09
CA ILE A 155 2.97 -14.43 -8.75
C ILE A 155 3.33 -15.92 -8.69
N GLU A 156 4.06 -16.43 -9.70
CA GLU A 156 4.50 -17.83 -9.76
C GLU A 156 5.42 -18.18 -8.58
N ARG A 157 6.27 -17.26 -8.15
CA ARG A 157 7.14 -17.44 -7.00
C ARG A 157 6.36 -17.48 -5.69
N ILE A 158 5.38 -16.59 -5.48
CA ILE A 158 4.53 -16.63 -4.29
C ILE A 158 3.72 -17.93 -4.29
N ALA A 159 3.11 -18.29 -5.41
CA ALA A 159 2.37 -19.54 -5.58
C ALA A 159 3.21 -20.75 -5.15
N HIS A 160 4.44 -20.85 -5.65
CA HIS A 160 5.37 -21.93 -5.28
C HIS A 160 5.72 -21.92 -3.79
N ILE A 161 5.90 -20.75 -3.18
CA ILE A 161 6.19 -20.66 -1.74
C ILE A 161 4.97 -21.11 -0.93
N VAL A 162 3.77 -20.68 -1.28
CA VAL A 162 2.53 -21.09 -0.60
C VAL A 162 2.28 -22.59 -0.78
N ASP A 163 2.49 -23.14 -1.98
CA ASP A 163 2.39 -24.60 -2.23
C ASP A 163 3.35 -25.43 -1.36
N THR A 164 4.54 -24.90 -1.05
CA THR A 164 5.61 -25.68 -0.41
C THR A 164 5.76 -25.41 1.08
N HIS A 165 5.45 -24.21 1.54
CA HIS A 165 5.61 -23.77 2.94
C HIS A 165 4.30 -23.41 3.61
N GLY A 166 3.22 -23.22 2.85
CA GLY A 166 1.97 -22.68 3.33
C GLY A 166 2.02 -21.18 3.60
N ALA A 167 0.87 -20.61 3.94
CA ALA A 167 0.71 -19.22 4.34
C ALA A 167 0.30 -19.13 5.82
N ALA A 168 0.87 -18.17 6.56
CA ALA A 168 0.56 -17.95 7.97
C ALA A 168 -0.73 -17.12 8.16
N GLU A 169 -1.16 -16.43 7.11
CA GLU A 169 -2.31 -15.53 7.13
C GLU A 169 -2.90 -15.38 5.73
N GLY A 170 -4.14 -14.91 5.64
CA GLY A 170 -4.76 -14.51 4.39
C GLY A 170 -4.29 -13.12 3.97
N ASN A 171 -3.97 -12.95 2.69
CA ASN A 171 -3.40 -11.71 2.17
C ASN A 171 -3.86 -11.41 0.76
N ILE A 172 -3.91 -10.12 0.44
CA ILE A 172 -4.14 -9.59 -0.91
C ILE A 172 -2.94 -8.75 -1.32
N LEU A 173 -2.45 -8.91 -2.54
CA LEU A 173 -1.29 -8.18 -3.03
C LEU A 173 -1.36 -7.85 -4.52
N PHE A 174 -0.50 -6.91 -4.93
CA PHE A 174 -0.40 -6.44 -6.31
C PHE A 174 1.05 -6.53 -6.79
N ILE A 175 1.24 -7.03 -8.00
CA ILE A 175 2.53 -6.98 -8.70
C ILE A 175 2.30 -6.44 -10.10
N ALA A 176 3.14 -5.52 -10.55
CA ALA A 176 3.03 -4.90 -11.87
C ALA A 176 4.39 -4.75 -12.55
N ASP A 177 4.38 -4.83 -13.87
CA ASP A 177 5.47 -4.43 -14.75
C ASP A 177 4.93 -3.63 -15.94
N HIS A 178 5.78 -3.30 -16.93
CA HIS A 178 5.34 -2.55 -18.12
C HIS A 178 4.29 -3.26 -18.98
N LYS A 179 4.13 -4.59 -18.83
CA LYS A 179 3.26 -5.39 -19.69
C LYS A 179 1.93 -5.70 -19.04
N GLU A 180 1.95 -5.94 -17.72
CA GLU A 180 0.78 -6.44 -17.00
C GLU A 180 0.82 -6.09 -15.51
N SER A 181 -0.37 -6.08 -14.91
CA SER A 181 -0.56 -6.02 -13.47
C SER A 181 -1.35 -7.24 -13.01
N TRP A 182 -1.02 -7.74 -11.84
CA TRP A 182 -1.64 -8.90 -11.22
C TRP A 182 -2.21 -8.53 -9.86
N TYR A 183 -3.36 -9.10 -9.57
CA TYR A 183 -4.05 -9.10 -8.28
C TYR A 183 -4.03 -10.54 -7.76
N MET A 184 -3.62 -10.76 -6.51
CA MET A 184 -3.55 -12.08 -5.91
C MET A 184 -4.20 -12.09 -4.54
N GLU A 185 -4.97 -13.15 -4.24
CA GLU A 185 -5.48 -13.47 -2.91
C GLU A 185 -4.87 -14.79 -2.43
N ILE A 186 -4.28 -14.79 -1.24
CA ILE A 186 -3.89 -15.99 -0.49
C ILE A 186 -5.06 -16.28 0.45
N LEU A 187 -5.80 -17.35 0.14
CA LEU A 187 -7.15 -17.59 0.64
C LEU A 187 -7.20 -18.51 1.88
N SER A 188 -6.17 -19.31 2.09
CA SER A 188 -6.01 -20.23 3.24
C SER A 188 -4.57 -20.72 3.31
N GLY A 189 -4.29 -21.77 4.07
CA GLY A 189 -2.94 -22.28 4.27
C GLY A 189 -2.19 -22.60 2.98
N HIS A 190 -2.89 -23.17 1.96
CA HIS A 190 -2.28 -23.55 0.68
C HIS A 190 -3.15 -23.14 -0.52
N GLN A 191 -4.30 -22.47 -0.30
CA GLN A 191 -5.13 -22.05 -1.41
C GLN A 191 -4.92 -20.58 -1.74
N TYR A 192 -4.80 -20.29 -3.02
CA TYR A 192 -4.61 -18.95 -3.57
C TYR A 192 -5.19 -18.86 -4.98
N ALA A 193 -5.48 -17.63 -5.39
CA ALA A 193 -5.76 -17.31 -6.77
C ALA A 193 -5.20 -15.95 -7.12
N ALA A 194 -4.60 -15.84 -8.30
CA ALA A 194 -4.14 -14.60 -8.88
C ALA A 194 -4.75 -14.42 -10.25
N VAL A 195 -5.19 -13.19 -10.55
CA VAL A 195 -5.77 -12.84 -11.82
C VAL A 195 -5.06 -11.61 -12.41
N LYS A 196 -4.89 -11.61 -13.70
CA LYS A 196 -4.41 -10.42 -14.40
C LYS A 196 -5.46 -9.31 -14.32
N VAL A 197 -5.03 -8.10 -13.98
CA VAL A 197 -5.91 -6.93 -13.88
C VAL A 197 -6.48 -6.60 -15.28
N PRO A 198 -7.81 -6.48 -15.45
CA PRO A 198 -8.38 -6.04 -16.70
C PRO A 198 -7.95 -4.61 -17.04
N GLU A 199 -7.55 -4.39 -18.29
CA GLU A 199 -6.96 -3.11 -18.70
C GLU A 199 -7.90 -1.91 -18.61
N ASP A 200 -9.20 -2.13 -18.65
CA ASP A 200 -10.25 -1.11 -18.68
C ASP A 200 -11.03 -0.98 -17.36
N SER A 201 -10.52 -1.58 -16.30
CA SER A 201 -11.19 -1.66 -15.00
C SER A 201 -10.31 -1.17 -13.86
N TYR A 202 -10.95 -0.90 -12.73
CA TYR A 202 -10.28 -0.64 -11.45
C TYR A 202 -10.88 -1.50 -10.34
N ALA A 203 -10.16 -1.59 -9.21
CA ALA A 203 -10.67 -2.15 -7.97
C ALA A 203 -10.26 -1.29 -6.76
N VAL A 204 -11.16 -1.19 -5.78
CA VAL A 204 -10.89 -0.72 -4.42
C VAL A 204 -10.90 -1.94 -3.52
N VAL A 205 -9.88 -2.15 -2.72
CA VAL A 205 -9.63 -3.42 -2.02
C VAL A 205 -9.47 -3.16 -0.51
N PRO A 206 -10.49 -3.49 0.30
CA PRO A 206 -10.39 -3.47 1.75
C PRO A 206 -9.78 -4.78 2.29
N ASN A 207 -9.79 -4.99 3.60
CA ASN A 207 -9.31 -6.21 4.25
C ASN A 207 -10.31 -7.40 4.11
N HIS A 208 -10.76 -7.62 2.89
CA HIS A 208 -11.75 -8.64 2.57
C HIS A 208 -11.46 -9.23 1.19
N PHE A 209 -11.55 -10.55 1.06
CA PHE A 209 -11.41 -11.20 -0.25
C PHE A 209 -12.52 -10.76 -1.20
N LEU A 210 -12.18 -10.54 -2.46
CA LEU A 210 -13.10 -10.01 -3.46
C LEU A 210 -13.13 -10.82 -4.76
N LEU A 211 -12.20 -11.79 -4.94
CA LEU A 211 -12.19 -12.62 -6.16
C LEU A 211 -13.54 -13.32 -6.32
N ASP A 212 -14.17 -13.01 -7.44
CA ASP A 212 -15.44 -13.60 -7.83
C ASP A 212 -15.22 -14.85 -8.69
N ASN A 213 -15.64 -14.83 -9.95
CA ASN A 213 -15.50 -15.95 -10.86
C ASN A 213 -14.04 -16.12 -11.34
N VAL A 214 -13.38 -17.15 -10.85
CA VAL A 214 -12.00 -17.51 -11.25
C VAL A 214 -12.02 -18.63 -12.29
N ASP A 215 -11.74 -18.28 -13.54
CA ASP A 215 -11.55 -19.26 -14.61
C ASP A 215 -10.13 -19.84 -14.57
N ILE A 216 -9.97 -20.96 -13.88
CA ILE A 216 -8.68 -21.65 -13.72
C ILE A 216 -8.09 -22.19 -15.04
N SER A 217 -8.86 -22.21 -16.13
CA SER A 217 -8.38 -22.61 -17.46
C SER A 217 -7.74 -21.46 -18.23
N SER A 218 -7.93 -20.23 -17.77
CA SER A 218 -7.38 -19.03 -18.40
C SER A 218 -5.88 -18.92 -18.17
N LYS A 219 -5.14 -18.51 -19.21
CA LYS A 219 -3.71 -18.15 -19.10
C LYS A 219 -3.47 -16.89 -18.24
N ASP A 220 -4.50 -16.09 -18.03
CA ASP A 220 -4.48 -14.87 -17.23
C ASP A 220 -4.88 -15.13 -15.76
N VAL A 221 -4.88 -16.41 -15.35
CA VAL A 221 -5.13 -16.89 -13.99
C VAL A 221 -4.00 -17.83 -13.56
N ILE A 222 -3.57 -17.69 -12.30
CA ILE A 222 -2.68 -18.63 -11.61
C ILE A 222 -3.35 -18.96 -10.28
N ALA A 223 -3.66 -20.23 -10.05
CA ALA A 223 -4.40 -20.65 -8.87
C ALA A 223 -3.88 -21.97 -8.32
N SER A 224 -4.11 -22.22 -7.03
CA SER A 224 -3.81 -23.51 -6.41
C SER A 224 -4.61 -24.64 -7.06
N LYS A 225 -4.02 -25.82 -7.12
CA LYS A 225 -4.58 -26.98 -7.82
C LYS A 225 -5.96 -27.38 -7.31
N ASP A 226 -6.19 -27.24 -6.01
CA ASP A 226 -7.40 -27.69 -5.35
C ASP A 226 -8.37 -26.54 -5.01
N LEU A 227 -8.15 -25.34 -5.56
CA LEU A 227 -8.99 -24.14 -5.33
C LEU A 227 -10.49 -24.41 -5.41
N ILE A 228 -10.93 -25.23 -6.39
CA ILE A 228 -12.35 -25.56 -6.62
C ILE A 228 -12.70 -26.92 -6.02
N ASN A 229 -11.76 -27.90 -6.07
CA ASN A 229 -12.05 -29.27 -5.65
C ASN A 229 -12.12 -29.41 -4.14
N LEU A 230 -11.27 -28.72 -3.39
CA LEU A 230 -11.28 -28.74 -1.92
C LEU A 230 -12.63 -28.31 -1.33
N PRO A 231 -13.17 -27.11 -1.66
CA PRO A 231 -14.46 -26.69 -1.11
C PRO A 231 -15.61 -27.59 -1.54
N LYS A 232 -15.61 -28.16 -2.75
CA LYS A 232 -16.61 -29.14 -3.18
C LYS A 232 -16.54 -30.40 -2.33
N ALA A 233 -15.34 -30.95 -2.13
CA ALA A 233 -15.13 -32.16 -1.34
C ALA A 233 -15.47 -31.97 0.15
N LYS A 234 -15.29 -30.76 0.67
CA LYS A 234 -15.53 -30.39 2.08
C LYS A 234 -16.90 -29.73 2.34
N GLY A 235 -17.71 -29.48 1.30
CA GLY A 235 -19.08 -29.01 1.40
C GLY A 235 -19.25 -27.53 1.71
N PHE A 236 -18.23 -26.69 1.44
CA PHE A 236 -18.32 -25.22 1.62
C PHE A 236 -18.22 -24.40 0.33
N TYR A 237 -18.24 -25.07 -0.82
CA TYR A 237 -18.26 -24.42 -2.14
C TYR A 237 -19.47 -23.50 -2.31
N LYS A 238 -19.25 -22.28 -2.77
CA LYS A 238 -20.30 -21.29 -3.04
C LYS A 238 -20.22 -20.75 -4.47
N GLU A 239 -21.41 -20.51 -5.03
CA GLU A 239 -21.61 -19.90 -6.33
C GLU A 239 -22.34 -18.56 -6.16
N PHE A 240 -22.09 -17.67 -7.11
CA PHE A 240 -22.85 -16.44 -7.30
C PHE A 240 -23.09 -16.23 -8.80
N GLY A 241 -24.32 -15.95 -9.19
CA GLY A 241 -24.65 -15.84 -10.62
C GLY A 241 -24.43 -17.12 -11.45
N GLY A 242 -24.39 -18.29 -10.82
CA GLY A 242 -24.17 -19.59 -11.49
C GLY A 242 -22.70 -19.93 -11.76
N ALA A 243 -21.76 -19.20 -11.18
CA ALA A 243 -20.32 -19.44 -11.30
C ALA A 243 -19.66 -19.53 -9.90
N PHE A 244 -18.51 -20.22 -9.84
CA PHE A 244 -17.70 -20.28 -8.63
C PHE A 244 -17.33 -18.88 -8.13
N HIS A 245 -17.50 -18.63 -6.84
CA HIS A 245 -17.12 -17.37 -6.23
C HIS A 245 -16.09 -17.59 -5.13
N ALA A 246 -14.83 -17.23 -5.39
CA ALA A 246 -13.72 -17.54 -4.50
C ALA A 246 -13.87 -16.83 -3.14
N ALA A 247 -14.14 -15.53 -3.12
CA ALA A 247 -14.30 -14.76 -1.91
C ALA A 247 -15.44 -15.26 -1.00
N LEU A 248 -16.61 -15.59 -1.57
CA LEU A 248 -17.72 -16.17 -0.79
C LEU A 248 -17.39 -17.56 -0.26
N THR A 249 -16.59 -18.34 -1.01
CA THR A 249 -16.20 -19.71 -0.62
C THR A 249 -15.19 -19.69 0.51
N TYR A 250 -14.14 -18.87 0.38
CA TYR A 250 -12.99 -18.91 1.28
C TYR A 250 -13.01 -17.84 2.37
N GLY A 251 -13.68 -16.70 2.15
CA GLY A 251 -13.68 -15.56 3.05
C GLY A 251 -14.76 -15.64 4.13
N GLU A 252 -14.69 -14.70 5.05
CA GLU A 252 -15.76 -14.40 6.01
C GLU A 252 -16.86 -13.58 5.33
N GLU A 253 -17.97 -13.32 6.03
CA GLU A 253 -18.96 -12.35 5.58
C GLU A 253 -18.39 -10.93 5.72
N ILE A 254 -18.65 -10.07 4.73
CA ILE A 254 -18.18 -8.70 4.77
C ILE A 254 -18.79 -7.92 5.92
N GLY A 255 -17.93 -7.34 6.77
CA GLY A 255 -18.34 -6.45 7.85
C GLY A 255 -18.49 -4.99 7.41
N ASP A 256 -19.15 -4.17 8.23
CA ASP A 256 -19.35 -2.74 7.95
C ASP A 256 -18.04 -1.98 7.74
N TYR A 257 -16.99 -2.41 8.41
CA TYR A 257 -15.65 -1.85 8.35
C TYR A 257 -15.00 -1.92 6.95
N ASP A 258 -15.27 -3.01 6.21
CA ASP A 258 -14.82 -3.24 4.85
C ASP A 258 -15.83 -2.72 3.83
N CYS A 259 -17.10 -2.95 4.10
CA CYS A 259 -18.21 -2.53 3.27
C CYS A 259 -18.19 -1.02 3.00
N VAL A 260 -17.96 -0.18 4.02
CA VAL A 260 -17.93 1.28 3.85
C VAL A 260 -16.82 1.76 2.92
N ARG A 261 -15.68 1.07 2.90
CA ARG A 261 -14.56 1.42 2.00
C ARG A 261 -14.85 1.07 0.55
N LEU A 262 -15.46 -0.10 0.31
CA LEU A 262 -15.94 -0.50 -1.02
C LEU A 262 -17.04 0.44 -1.51
N TRP A 263 -18.09 0.63 -0.70
CA TRP A 263 -19.18 1.55 -1.00
C TRP A 263 -18.68 2.96 -1.34
N GLY A 264 -17.85 3.53 -0.46
CA GLY A 264 -17.34 4.88 -0.63
C GLY A 264 -16.43 5.02 -1.84
N GLY A 265 -15.48 4.09 -2.01
CA GLY A 265 -14.52 4.14 -3.11
C GLY A 265 -15.16 3.86 -4.47
N GLN A 266 -16.02 2.85 -4.57
CA GLN A 266 -16.71 2.54 -5.82
C GLN A 266 -17.70 3.66 -6.21
N ASN A 267 -18.47 4.21 -5.28
CA ASN A 267 -19.41 5.29 -5.56
C ASN A 267 -18.70 6.62 -5.91
N LYS A 268 -17.50 6.83 -5.43
CA LYS A 268 -16.67 8.02 -5.78
C LYS A 268 -16.19 7.96 -7.23
N LEU A 269 -15.76 6.80 -7.70
CA LEU A 269 -15.21 6.62 -9.04
C LEU A 269 -16.23 6.23 -10.10
N SER A 270 -17.37 5.64 -9.70
CA SER A 270 -18.46 5.20 -10.56
C SER A 270 -19.81 5.71 -10.05
N PRO A 271 -20.02 7.04 -9.97
CA PRO A 271 -21.25 7.63 -9.44
C PRO A 271 -22.50 7.35 -10.29
N SER A 272 -22.38 6.92 -11.55
CA SER A 272 -23.51 6.51 -12.40
C SER A 272 -24.03 5.10 -12.05
N GLU A 273 -23.18 4.25 -11.46
CA GLU A 273 -23.51 2.87 -11.08
C GLU A 273 -23.30 2.66 -9.58
N LYS A 274 -23.99 3.46 -8.77
CA LYS A 274 -23.84 3.40 -7.31
C LYS A 274 -24.23 2.05 -6.73
N VAL A 275 -23.39 1.58 -5.80
CA VAL A 275 -23.71 0.44 -4.94
C VAL A 275 -24.40 0.93 -3.66
N SER A 276 -25.32 0.12 -3.14
CA SER A 276 -25.96 0.38 -1.85
C SER A 276 -24.98 0.11 -0.72
N TYR A 277 -25.11 0.84 0.39
CA TYR A 277 -24.37 0.55 1.62
C TYR A 277 -24.66 -0.84 2.19
N ASP A 278 -25.86 -1.37 1.94
CA ASP A 278 -26.29 -2.70 2.39
C ASP A 278 -25.83 -3.85 1.48
N THR A 279 -25.03 -3.54 0.45
CA THR A 279 -24.47 -4.54 -0.45
C THR A 279 -23.60 -5.54 0.33
N LYS A 280 -23.83 -6.85 0.12
CA LYS A 280 -23.07 -7.93 0.78
C LYS A 280 -22.09 -8.63 -0.17
N VAL A 281 -22.31 -8.52 -1.49
CA VAL A 281 -21.42 -9.09 -2.52
C VAL A 281 -21.05 -7.98 -3.48
N PHE A 282 -19.80 -7.53 -3.43
CA PHE A 282 -19.28 -6.49 -4.30
C PHE A 282 -18.54 -7.12 -5.48
N SER A 283 -18.69 -6.53 -6.65
CA SER A 283 -17.80 -6.88 -7.78
C SER A 283 -16.40 -6.35 -7.51
N LEU A 284 -15.39 -7.18 -7.73
CA LEU A 284 -13.99 -6.76 -7.66
C LEU A 284 -13.70 -5.70 -8.73
N TRP A 285 -14.04 -6.00 -9.98
CA TRP A 285 -13.74 -5.14 -11.12
C TRP A 285 -14.87 -4.18 -11.42
N ARG A 286 -14.54 -2.89 -11.50
CA ARG A 286 -15.49 -1.83 -11.83
C ARG A 286 -14.98 -0.99 -13.00
N LYS A 287 -15.93 -0.37 -13.73
CA LYS A 287 -15.65 0.66 -14.73
C LYS A 287 -15.82 2.03 -14.07
N ALA A 288 -14.84 2.91 -14.22
CA ALA A 288 -14.97 4.28 -13.76
C ALA A 288 -15.78 5.10 -14.77
N ASP A 289 -16.56 6.08 -14.30
CA ASP A 289 -17.35 6.97 -15.17
C ASP A 289 -16.48 7.85 -16.08
N LYS A 290 -15.27 8.12 -15.66
CA LYS A 290 -14.23 8.86 -16.42
C LYS A 290 -12.86 8.25 -16.16
N LYS A 291 -11.92 8.53 -17.07
CA LYS A 291 -10.53 8.09 -16.89
C LYS A 291 -9.99 8.59 -15.55
N ILE A 292 -9.43 7.68 -14.80
CA ILE A 292 -8.89 7.94 -13.47
C ILE A 292 -7.55 8.67 -13.61
N THR A 293 -7.42 9.81 -12.95
CA THR A 293 -6.16 10.56 -12.87
C THR A 293 -5.35 10.14 -11.64
N LEU A 294 -4.08 10.52 -11.60
CA LEU A 294 -3.25 10.35 -10.39
C LEU A 294 -3.87 11.09 -9.19
N GLU A 295 -4.37 12.29 -9.41
CA GLU A 295 -5.02 13.10 -8.38
C GLU A 295 -6.29 12.43 -7.85
N ASP A 296 -7.07 11.74 -8.68
CA ASP A 296 -8.23 10.97 -8.22
C ASP A 296 -7.83 9.88 -7.23
N VAL A 297 -6.68 9.20 -7.44
CA VAL A 297 -6.18 8.18 -6.52
C VAL A 297 -5.62 8.81 -5.24
N MET A 298 -4.90 9.95 -5.33
CA MET A 298 -4.46 10.71 -4.16
C MET A 298 -5.65 11.15 -3.28
N GLU A 299 -6.71 11.66 -3.92
CA GLU A 299 -7.93 12.07 -3.20
C GLU A 299 -8.71 10.86 -2.67
N LEU A 300 -8.67 9.70 -3.34
CA LEU A 300 -9.24 8.46 -2.82
C LEU A 300 -8.53 8.01 -1.53
N GLN A 301 -7.20 8.06 -1.49
CA GLN A 301 -6.43 7.70 -0.29
C GLN A 301 -6.59 8.71 0.86
N ARG A 302 -7.11 9.90 0.58
CA ARG A 302 -7.48 10.93 1.56
C ARG A 302 -8.96 10.91 1.95
N TYR A 303 -9.77 10.10 1.24
CA TYR A 303 -11.22 10.19 1.31
C TYR A 303 -11.79 9.72 2.63
N ARG A 304 -12.59 10.58 3.23
CA ARG A 304 -13.26 10.39 4.53
C ARG A 304 -14.77 10.55 4.41
N TYR A 305 -15.30 10.39 3.18
CA TYR A 305 -16.73 10.46 2.83
C TYR A 305 -17.36 11.84 3.11
N GLU A 306 -16.58 12.92 2.96
CA GLU A 306 -16.95 14.29 3.32
C GLU A 306 -18.19 14.82 2.58
N ASP A 307 -18.49 14.27 1.43
CA ASP A 307 -19.61 14.59 0.55
C ASP A 307 -20.83 13.65 0.72
N THR A 308 -20.88 12.86 1.80
CA THR A 308 -21.92 11.89 2.10
C THR A 308 -22.44 12.00 3.53
N ASP A 309 -23.54 11.26 3.84
CA ASP A 309 -24.06 11.10 5.20
C ASP A 309 -23.13 10.27 6.12
N LYS A 310 -22.13 9.59 5.54
CA LYS A 310 -21.10 8.81 6.25
C LYS A 310 -19.82 9.59 6.53
N ASN A 311 -19.85 10.91 6.45
CA ASN A 311 -18.68 11.76 6.69
C ASN A 311 -18.01 11.44 8.03
N ALA A 312 -16.85 10.78 7.97
CA ALA A 312 -16.09 10.31 9.13
C ALA A 312 -15.43 11.46 9.95
N ASN A 313 -15.59 12.72 9.53
CA ASN A 313 -15.14 13.89 10.29
C ASN A 313 -16.19 14.37 11.29
N LEU A 314 -17.42 13.88 11.18
CA LEU A 314 -18.53 14.24 12.10
C LEU A 314 -18.50 13.32 13.34
N ALA A 315 -18.82 13.88 14.49
CA ALA A 315 -18.78 13.17 15.76
C ALA A 315 -19.72 11.95 15.81
N GLU A 316 -20.89 12.05 15.20
CA GLU A 316 -21.87 10.96 15.08
C GLU A 316 -21.36 9.79 14.20
N ASN A 317 -20.39 10.05 13.35
CA ASN A 317 -19.78 9.08 12.45
C ASN A 317 -18.38 8.63 12.90
N ALA A 318 -17.99 8.87 14.14
CA ALA A 318 -16.64 8.60 14.66
C ALA A 318 -16.23 7.10 14.56
N CYS A 319 -17.21 6.19 14.50
CA CYS A 319 -16.96 4.74 14.32
C CYS A 319 -16.82 4.33 12.85
N ILE A 320 -17.10 5.22 11.88
CA ILE A 320 -17.00 4.91 10.45
C ILE A 320 -15.54 4.89 10.03
N ARG A 321 -15.12 3.80 9.41
CA ARG A 321 -13.76 3.61 8.90
C ARG A 321 -13.58 4.31 7.54
N PRO A 322 -12.85 5.41 7.46
CA PRO A 322 -12.57 6.06 6.18
C PRO A 322 -11.46 5.31 5.41
N ILE A 323 -11.38 5.52 4.08
CA ILE A 323 -10.20 5.14 3.30
C ILE A 323 -8.98 5.94 3.80
N GLY A 324 -9.11 7.26 3.92
CA GLY A 324 -8.09 8.13 4.53
C GLY A 324 -8.04 7.97 6.04
N ALA A 325 -7.44 6.89 6.52
CA ALA A 325 -7.35 6.58 7.94
C ALA A 325 -6.33 7.44 8.69
N PRO A 326 -6.63 7.87 9.92
CA PRO A 326 -5.65 8.58 10.73
C PRO A 326 -4.47 7.69 11.16
N THR A 327 -4.64 6.38 11.10
CA THR A 327 -3.62 5.38 11.48
C THR A 327 -2.71 4.97 10.32
N SER A 328 -2.90 5.50 9.11
CA SER A 328 -2.01 5.19 7.99
C SER A 328 -0.57 5.56 8.31
N MET A 329 0.35 4.63 8.07
CA MET A 329 1.78 4.78 8.31
C MET A 329 2.50 5.27 7.06
N GLU A 330 2.05 4.83 5.90
CA GLU A 330 2.45 5.32 4.60
C GLU A 330 1.31 5.16 3.59
N CYS A 331 1.34 5.97 2.53
CA CYS A 331 0.43 5.86 1.41
C CYS A 331 1.25 5.94 0.12
N HIS A 332 1.09 4.98 -0.76
CA HIS A 332 1.80 4.97 -2.03
C HIS A 332 0.87 4.78 -3.22
N ILE A 333 1.30 5.33 -4.35
CA ILE A 333 0.67 5.16 -5.66
C ILE A 333 1.79 4.91 -6.66
N ILE A 334 1.79 3.76 -7.30
CA ILE A 334 2.76 3.42 -8.34
C ILE A 334 2.08 3.54 -9.70
N GLN A 335 2.63 4.43 -10.55
CA GLN A 335 2.30 4.51 -11.97
C GLN A 335 3.36 3.73 -12.76
N MET A 336 2.94 2.64 -13.41
CA MET A 336 3.78 1.92 -14.36
C MET A 336 3.76 2.67 -15.68
N LYS A 337 4.84 3.36 -16.00
CA LYS A 337 4.93 4.27 -17.14
C LYS A 337 5.52 3.57 -18.37
N PRO A 338 4.70 3.24 -19.37
CA PRO A 338 5.15 2.44 -20.52
C PRO A 338 6.19 3.15 -21.40
N GLU A 339 6.23 4.48 -21.35
CA GLU A 339 7.20 5.31 -22.09
C GLU A 339 8.61 5.30 -21.46
N LEU A 340 8.72 5.01 -20.15
CA LEU A 340 10.01 4.92 -19.49
C LEU A 340 10.75 3.62 -19.86
N PRO A 341 12.10 3.62 -19.83
CA PRO A 341 12.85 2.37 -19.98
C PRO A 341 12.43 1.31 -18.97
N GLN A 342 12.31 0.05 -19.39
CA GLN A 342 11.84 -1.05 -18.52
C GLN A 342 12.57 -1.09 -17.17
N SER A 343 13.89 -0.87 -17.13
CA SER A 343 14.66 -0.88 -15.87
C SER A 343 14.40 0.35 -14.97
N VAL A 344 13.61 1.31 -15.41
CA VAL A 344 13.09 2.41 -14.58
C VAL A 344 11.75 2.01 -13.99
N GLY A 345 10.92 1.27 -14.74
CA GLY A 345 9.63 0.76 -14.35
C GLY A 345 8.55 1.84 -14.37
N GLY A 346 8.61 2.75 -13.44
CA GLY A 346 7.61 3.79 -13.26
C GLY A 346 7.99 4.79 -12.20
N VAL A 347 6.98 5.42 -11.62
CA VAL A 347 7.12 6.42 -10.55
C VAL A 347 6.23 6.00 -9.38
N MET A 348 6.81 5.94 -8.19
CA MET A 348 6.11 5.80 -6.94
C MET A 348 5.90 7.19 -6.32
N TRP A 349 4.64 7.56 -6.11
CA TRP A 349 4.24 8.72 -5.34
C TRP A 349 4.04 8.27 -3.89
N LEU A 350 4.87 8.76 -2.99
CA LEU A 350 4.92 8.32 -1.60
C LEU A 350 4.57 9.47 -0.65
N ALA A 351 3.59 9.25 0.21
CA ALA A 351 3.29 10.09 1.36
C ALA A 351 3.60 9.32 2.65
N MET A 352 4.50 9.85 3.47
CA MET A 352 4.78 9.31 4.81
C MET A 352 3.70 9.73 5.80
N ALA A 353 3.32 8.84 6.71
CA ALA A 353 2.15 8.94 7.57
C ALA A 353 0.84 8.98 6.76
N ASN A 354 -0.29 9.39 7.36
CA ASN A 354 -1.53 9.44 6.60
C ASN A 354 -1.52 10.56 5.54
N ALA A 355 -2.13 10.30 4.39
CA ALA A 355 -2.11 11.21 3.26
C ALA A 355 -2.94 12.49 3.46
N GLU A 356 -3.81 12.54 4.49
CA GLU A 356 -4.76 13.65 4.67
C GLU A 356 -4.05 15.01 4.75
N HIS A 357 -2.93 15.08 5.51
CA HIS A 357 -2.14 16.29 5.69
C HIS A 357 -0.65 16.08 5.35
N SER A 358 -0.33 15.00 4.64
CA SER A 358 1.01 14.71 4.12
C SER A 358 1.10 15.00 2.63
N VAL A 359 2.32 15.09 2.11
CA VAL A 359 2.65 15.35 0.71
C VAL A 359 3.05 14.08 0.00
N TYR A 360 2.53 13.86 -1.22
CA TYR A 360 3.02 12.85 -2.14
C TYR A 360 4.25 13.34 -2.91
N LEU A 361 5.33 12.60 -2.82
CA LEU A 361 6.58 12.89 -3.52
C LEU A 361 6.91 11.79 -4.53
N PRO A 362 7.31 12.13 -5.77
CA PRO A 362 7.59 11.15 -6.80
C PRO A 362 9.01 10.61 -6.71
N PHE A 363 9.14 9.27 -6.74
CA PHE A 363 10.40 8.55 -6.81
C PHE A 363 10.36 7.58 -7.98
N TYR A 364 11.35 7.66 -8.87
CA TYR A 364 11.50 6.68 -9.96
C TYR A 364 11.94 5.32 -9.42
N GLY A 365 11.50 4.25 -10.08
CA GLY A 365 11.80 2.88 -9.63
C GLY A 365 13.28 2.51 -9.65
N ASN A 366 14.13 3.26 -10.36
CA ASN A 366 15.55 2.98 -10.50
C ASN A 366 16.46 3.84 -9.61
N ILE A 367 15.93 4.52 -8.60
CA ILE A 367 16.75 5.26 -7.62
C ILE A 367 17.74 4.33 -6.92
N THR A 368 18.87 4.89 -6.51
CA THR A 368 19.96 4.14 -5.85
C THR A 368 20.20 4.58 -4.40
N ASP A 369 19.50 5.61 -3.96
CA ASP A 369 19.52 6.11 -2.57
C ASP A 369 18.29 6.97 -2.31
N THR A 370 18.02 7.25 -1.03
CA THR A 370 16.98 8.15 -0.54
C THR A 370 17.57 9.22 0.38
N LEU A 371 16.82 10.29 0.64
CA LEU A 371 17.23 11.35 1.55
C LEU A 371 17.37 10.83 2.99
N GLN A 372 18.35 11.34 3.78
CA GLN A 372 18.60 10.88 5.15
C GLN A 372 17.36 10.89 6.07
N PRO A 373 16.47 11.90 6.05
CA PRO A 373 15.23 11.87 6.82
C PRO A 373 14.32 10.67 6.60
N TYR A 374 14.40 10.00 5.44
CA TYR A 374 13.67 8.75 5.18
C TYR A 374 14.33 7.50 5.80
N LYS A 375 15.54 7.63 6.32
CA LYS A 375 16.35 6.52 6.85
C LYS A 375 16.55 6.58 8.37
N VAL A 376 15.80 7.43 9.06
CA VAL A 376 15.85 7.57 10.51
C VAL A 376 15.09 6.42 11.16
N GLU A 377 15.81 5.53 11.84
CA GLU A 377 15.29 4.28 12.40
C GLU A 377 14.74 4.42 13.83
N ASP A 378 14.67 5.64 14.38
CA ASP A 378 14.18 5.86 15.74
C ASP A 378 12.71 5.48 15.87
N VAL A 379 12.41 4.54 16.75
CA VAL A 379 11.06 4.09 17.08
C VAL A 379 10.26 5.21 17.76
N LEU A 380 10.89 5.98 18.62
CA LEU A 380 10.29 7.14 19.26
C LEU A 380 10.41 8.39 18.36
N TYR A 381 9.58 9.39 18.67
CA TYR A 381 9.59 10.67 17.96
C TYR A 381 11.01 11.23 17.80
N ASN A 382 11.38 11.48 16.55
CA ASN A 382 12.61 12.17 16.17
C ASN A 382 12.30 13.21 15.08
N PRO A 383 12.57 14.52 15.31
CA PRO A 383 12.26 15.57 14.35
C PRO A 383 13.08 15.52 13.07
N ALA A 384 14.15 14.73 13.02
CA ALA A 384 14.93 14.47 11.82
C ALA A 384 14.29 13.42 10.89
N SER A 385 13.28 12.67 11.37
CA SER A 385 12.54 11.68 10.58
C SER A 385 11.45 12.37 9.74
N PHE A 386 11.42 12.04 8.45
CA PHE A 386 10.34 12.47 7.55
C PHE A 386 8.97 11.94 8.04
N TYR A 387 8.93 10.68 8.45
CA TYR A 387 7.74 10.07 9.01
C TYR A 387 7.21 10.84 10.23
N TRP A 388 8.05 11.02 11.25
CA TRP A 388 7.64 11.67 12.49
C TRP A 388 7.24 13.12 12.30
N LEU A 389 7.89 13.82 11.37
CA LEU A 389 7.52 15.21 11.03
C LEU A 389 6.12 15.26 10.42
N MET A 390 5.83 14.43 9.41
CA MET A 390 4.50 14.36 8.79
C MET A 390 3.45 13.85 9.78
N ARG A 391 3.77 12.87 10.60
CA ARG A 391 2.89 12.37 11.66
C ARG A 391 2.51 13.49 12.65
N SER A 392 3.46 14.32 13.05
CA SER A 392 3.19 15.45 13.96
C SER A 392 2.24 16.49 13.36
N ILE A 393 2.44 16.84 12.09
CA ILE A 393 1.52 17.71 11.35
C ILE A 393 0.11 17.11 11.31
N ASN A 394 0.01 15.81 10.98
CA ASN A 394 -1.26 15.09 10.94
C ASN A 394 -1.98 15.06 12.29
N ILE A 395 -1.28 14.79 13.38
CA ILE A 395 -1.86 14.76 14.73
C ILE A 395 -2.48 16.11 15.09
N ILE A 396 -1.74 17.21 14.90
CA ILE A 396 -2.24 18.55 15.26
C ILE A 396 -3.38 18.95 14.33
N SER A 397 -3.26 18.69 13.03
CA SER A 397 -4.30 19.00 12.04
C SER A 397 -5.61 18.27 12.33
N ALA A 398 -5.53 17.01 12.82
CA ALA A 398 -6.70 16.21 13.16
C ALA A 398 -7.44 16.66 14.42
N LEU A 399 -6.83 17.47 15.30
CA LEU A 399 -7.52 18.03 16.48
C LEU A 399 -8.73 18.87 16.08
N ASN A 400 -8.64 19.60 14.98
CA ASN A 400 -9.76 20.28 14.34
C ASN A 400 -9.40 20.52 12.87
N ARG A 401 -9.92 19.69 11.98
CA ARG A 401 -9.58 19.69 10.55
C ARG A 401 -9.86 21.01 9.86
N ASP A 402 -10.94 21.69 10.22
CA ASP A 402 -11.33 22.97 9.62
C ASP A 402 -10.39 24.10 10.05
N MET A 403 -9.95 24.07 11.30
CA MET A 403 -9.14 25.17 11.87
C MET A 403 -7.64 24.96 11.74
N TYR A 404 -7.16 23.72 11.79
CA TYR A 404 -5.73 23.39 11.76
C TYR A 404 -5.29 22.71 10.45
N GLY A 405 -6.16 21.89 9.82
CA GLY A 405 -5.76 20.99 8.74
C GLY A 405 -6.13 21.46 7.33
N LYS A 406 -7.26 22.14 7.14
CA LYS A 406 -7.83 22.47 5.82
C LYS A 406 -6.83 23.12 4.87
N ASN A 407 -6.14 24.16 5.32
CA ASN A 407 -5.22 24.93 4.48
C ASN A 407 -3.87 24.20 4.30
N ILE A 408 -3.48 23.31 5.22
CA ILE A 408 -2.32 22.41 5.04
C ILE A 408 -2.60 21.42 3.90
N ARG A 409 -3.80 20.80 3.89
CA ARG A 409 -4.22 19.92 2.78
C ARG A 409 -4.21 20.67 1.44
N ALA A 410 -4.74 21.90 1.41
CA ALA A 410 -4.74 22.75 0.22
C ALA A 410 -3.32 23.12 -0.24
N TYR A 411 -2.43 23.46 0.71
CA TYR A 411 -1.03 23.76 0.44
C TYR A 411 -0.32 22.57 -0.24
N TRP A 412 -0.41 21.36 0.34
CA TRP A 412 0.22 20.19 -0.23
C TRP A 412 -0.39 19.80 -1.59
N LYS A 413 -1.70 19.92 -1.76
CA LYS A 413 -2.35 19.70 -3.04
C LYS A 413 -1.79 20.62 -4.14
N ASN A 414 -1.59 21.90 -3.86
CA ASN A 414 -0.99 22.84 -4.81
C ASN A 414 0.47 22.50 -5.10
N TYR A 415 1.21 22.02 -4.10
CA TYR A 415 2.59 21.58 -4.27
C TYR A 415 2.67 20.32 -5.16
N GLU A 416 1.82 19.34 -4.91
CA GLU A 416 1.70 18.11 -5.69
C GLU A 416 1.33 18.40 -7.16
N GLN A 417 0.39 19.31 -7.39
CA GLN A 417 0.01 19.72 -8.75
C GLN A 417 1.20 20.28 -9.56
N LYS A 418 2.09 21.05 -8.94
CA LYS A 418 3.32 21.51 -9.58
C LYS A 418 4.24 20.35 -9.95
N LEU A 419 4.43 19.39 -9.03
CA LEU A 419 5.24 18.19 -9.29
C LEU A 419 4.66 17.37 -10.44
N ILE A 420 3.33 17.20 -10.50
CA ILE A 420 2.64 16.47 -11.57
C ILE A 420 2.80 17.19 -12.91
N GLN A 421 2.63 18.50 -12.96
CA GLN A 421 2.81 19.30 -14.19
C GLN A 421 4.24 19.22 -14.75
N GLU A 422 5.24 19.12 -13.90
CA GLU A 422 6.65 18.99 -14.29
C GLU A 422 7.05 17.55 -14.65
N GLN A 423 6.23 16.55 -14.34
CA GLN A 423 6.61 15.14 -14.41
C GLN A 423 7.01 14.71 -15.85
N ASN A 424 6.25 15.11 -16.86
CA ASN A 424 6.53 14.75 -18.26
C ASN A 424 7.91 15.26 -18.74
N ALA A 425 8.32 16.45 -18.29
CA ALA A 425 9.63 16.99 -18.63
C ALA A 425 10.77 16.18 -17.93
N LYS A 426 10.53 15.75 -16.71
CA LYS A 426 11.46 14.89 -15.95
C LYS A 426 11.56 13.49 -16.57
N ASP A 427 10.45 12.92 -17.01
CA ASP A 427 10.41 11.64 -17.74
C ASP A 427 11.21 11.71 -19.03
N ALA A 428 11.01 12.76 -19.83
CA ALA A 428 11.77 12.99 -21.07
C ALA A 428 13.29 13.08 -20.81
N GLU A 429 13.71 13.71 -19.72
CA GLU A 429 15.12 13.79 -19.34
C GLU A 429 15.68 12.43 -18.89
N ILE A 430 14.91 11.64 -18.16
CA ILE A 430 15.27 10.25 -17.80
C ILE A 430 15.50 9.41 -19.07
N ILE A 431 14.56 9.45 -20.01
CA ILE A 431 14.65 8.74 -21.30
C ILE A 431 15.91 9.19 -22.06
N ARG A 432 16.11 10.50 -22.21
CA ARG A 432 17.26 11.07 -22.88
C ARG A 432 18.60 10.63 -22.27
N LEU A 433 18.68 10.63 -20.94
CA LEU A 433 19.89 10.20 -20.22
C LEU A 433 20.12 8.70 -20.37
N TYR A 434 19.05 7.90 -20.32
CA TYR A 434 19.12 6.47 -20.51
C TYR A 434 19.67 6.12 -21.91
N GLU A 435 19.11 6.72 -22.94
CA GLU A 435 19.54 6.49 -24.34
C GLU A 435 20.97 6.97 -24.61
N LYS A 436 21.34 8.16 -24.14
CA LYS A 436 22.65 8.76 -24.45
C LYS A 436 23.79 8.26 -23.56
N LYS A 437 23.51 7.89 -22.29
CA LYS A 437 24.54 7.63 -21.28
C LYS A 437 24.29 6.33 -20.50
N GLY A 438 23.21 5.62 -20.82
CA GLY A 438 22.84 4.33 -20.22
C GLY A 438 22.19 4.41 -18.86
N LYS A 439 21.77 3.26 -18.36
CA LYS A 439 20.95 3.11 -17.15
C LYS A 439 21.55 3.75 -15.88
N LYS A 440 22.88 3.74 -15.73
CA LYS A 440 23.54 4.35 -14.55
C LYS A 440 23.37 5.87 -14.50
N ALA A 441 23.40 6.55 -15.66
CA ALA A 441 23.22 7.99 -15.72
C ALA A 441 21.77 8.39 -15.43
N ALA A 442 20.80 7.63 -15.95
CA ALA A 442 19.39 7.81 -15.64
C ALA A 442 19.11 7.58 -14.14
N ALA A 443 19.66 6.52 -13.55
CA ALA A 443 19.50 6.24 -12.12
C ALA A 443 20.12 7.33 -11.23
N LYS A 444 21.30 7.83 -11.58
CA LYS A 444 21.93 8.94 -10.85
C LYS A 444 21.07 10.22 -10.88
N TYR A 445 20.50 10.53 -12.03
CA TYR A 445 19.61 11.69 -12.18
C TYR A 445 18.31 11.48 -11.39
N ALA A 446 17.67 10.32 -11.51
CA ALA A 446 16.47 9.96 -10.77
C ALA A 446 16.68 10.08 -9.24
N THR A 447 17.80 9.55 -8.73
CA THR A 447 18.18 9.64 -7.32
C THR A 447 18.37 11.08 -6.87
N LYS A 448 19.13 11.87 -7.65
CA LYS A 448 19.35 13.29 -7.35
C LYS A 448 18.03 14.04 -7.29
N LEU A 449 17.17 13.87 -8.29
CA LEU A 449 15.86 14.52 -8.38
C LEU A 449 14.96 14.17 -7.20
N GLY A 450 14.84 12.88 -6.87
CA GLY A 450 14.04 12.43 -5.73
C GLY A 450 14.55 13.00 -4.40
N CYS A 451 15.87 13.03 -4.19
CA CYS A 451 16.45 13.64 -2.99
C CYS A 451 16.25 15.16 -2.92
N GLU A 452 16.36 15.88 -4.04
CA GLU A 452 16.14 17.33 -4.08
C GLU A 452 14.68 17.69 -3.77
N GLN A 453 13.73 16.99 -4.39
CA GLN A 453 12.30 17.18 -4.12
C GLN A 453 11.93 16.83 -2.67
N ALA A 454 12.50 15.75 -2.15
CA ALA A 454 12.31 15.36 -0.75
C ALA A 454 12.90 16.37 0.24
N ALA A 455 14.07 16.95 -0.06
CA ALA A 455 14.69 17.96 0.78
C ALA A 455 13.86 19.25 0.83
N ASP A 456 13.38 19.71 -0.33
CA ASP A 456 12.51 20.91 -0.41
C ASP A 456 11.19 20.68 0.37
N ALA A 457 10.56 19.53 0.20
CA ALA A 457 9.33 19.20 0.93
C ALA A 457 9.57 19.07 2.45
N PHE A 458 10.72 18.50 2.86
CA PHE A 458 11.07 18.36 4.27
C PHE A 458 11.28 19.70 4.94
N GLU A 459 12.00 20.65 4.31
CA GLU A 459 12.19 22.01 4.81
C GLU A 459 10.86 22.75 4.95
N LYS A 460 9.97 22.63 3.95
CA LYS A 460 8.63 23.21 3.99
C LYS A 460 7.79 22.60 5.12
N ALA A 461 7.85 21.30 5.30
CA ALA A 461 7.15 20.60 6.36
C ALA A 461 7.65 21.04 7.76
N GLN A 462 8.96 21.22 7.94
CA GLN A 462 9.53 21.77 9.19
C GLN A 462 8.99 23.17 9.47
N THR A 463 8.92 24.03 8.45
CA THR A 463 8.37 25.37 8.57
C THR A 463 6.88 25.34 8.94
N ILE A 464 6.07 24.55 8.22
CA ILE A 464 4.65 24.37 8.50
C ILE A 464 4.43 23.85 9.93
N TYR A 465 5.22 22.85 10.36
CA TYR A 465 5.11 22.31 11.71
C TYR A 465 5.40 23.36 12.79
N ALA A 466 6.46 24.15 12.62
CA ALA A 466 6.80 25.21 13.56
C ALA A 466 5.71 26.30 13.61
N GLU A 467 5.18 26.73 12.47
CA GLU A 467 4.08 27.69 12.37
C GLU A 467 2.79 27.14 12.99
N LEU A 468 2.46 25.87 12.74
CA LEU A 468 1.29 25.18 13.27
C LEU A 468 1.36 25.02 14.79
N MET A 469 2.53 24.66 15.32
CA MET A 469 2.76 24.57 16.77
C MET A 469 2.59 25.95 17.45
N ASN A 470 3.15 26.99 16.86
CA ASN A 470 2.97 28.36 17.37
C ASN A 470 1.50 28.79 17.33
N PHE A 471 0.78 28.50 16.24
CA PHE A 471 -0.65 28.76 16.12
C PHE A 471 -1.46 27.99 17.17
N ALA A 472 -1.17 26.72 17.40
CA ALA A 472 -1.81 25.90 18.41
C ALA A 472 -1.58 26.46 19.82
N ALA A 473 -0.34 26.81 20.15
CA ALA A 473 0.00 27.42 21.44
C ALA A 473 -0.73 28.77 21.69
N GLN A 474 -0.84 29.61 20.67
CA GLN A 474 -1.58 30.87 20.76
C GLN A 474 -3.09 30.69 20.99
N ASN A 475 -3.63 29.54 20.63
CA ASN A 475 -5.06 29.22 20.76
C ASN A 475 -5.34 28.15 21.82
N GLU A 476 -4.37 27.86 22.69
CA GLU A 476 -4.55 26.84 23.75
C GLU A 476 -5.78 27.16 24.61
N GLY A 477 -6.64 26.14 24.82
CA GLY A 477 -7.86 26.27 25.62
C GLY A 477 -9.00 27.05 24.99
N ARG A 478 -8.90 27.49 23.73
CA ARG A 478 -9.94 28.24 23.02
C ARG A 478 -10.03 27.88 21.54
N MET A 479 -11.19 28.09 20.93
CA MET A 479 -11.37 27.94 19.49
C MET A 479 -10.69 29.13 18.76
N PRO A 480 -9.83 28.86 17.76
CA PRO A 480 -9.26 29.91 16.90
C PRO A 480 -10.36 30.70 16.17
N ARG A 481 -10.17 31.99 16.00
CA ARG A 481 -11.10 32.85 15.25
C ARG A 481 -10.97 32.70 13.73
N LYS A 482 -9.82 32.26 13.25
CA LYS A 482 -9.52 32.02 11.83
C LYS A 482 -8.76 30.70 11.72
N ALA A 483 -8.92 30.02 10.58
CA ALA A 483 -8.15 28.82 10.28
C ALA A 483 -6.64 29.15 10.17
N PHE A 484 -5.81 28.18 10.51
CA PHE A 484 -4.37 28.24 10.28
C PHE A 484 -4.07 28.41 8.79
N GLU A 485 -3.13 29.27 8.46
CA GLU A 485 -2.66 29.49 7.09
C GLU A 485 -1.14 29.29 7.04
N PRO A 486 -0.63 28.29 6.26
CA PRO A 486 0.79 28.09 6.13
C PRO A 486 1.45 29.25 5.35
N LEU A 487 2.43 29.92 5.93
CA LEU A 487 3.23 30.97 5.28
C LEU A 487 4.46 30.41 4.53
N ALA A 488 4.68 29.10 4.59
CA ALA A 488 5.81 28.44 3.93
C ALA A 488 5.90 28.71 2.41
N ALA A 489 4.79 29.11 1.78
CA ALA A 489 4.74 29.47 0.35
C ALA A 489 5.34 30.85 0.03
N GLU A 490 5.41 31.77 1.00
CA GLU A 490 5.84 33.16 0.80
C GLU A 490 7.33 33.38 1.05
N ARG A 491 7.98 32.41 1.70
CA ARG A 491 9.44 32.46 1.96
C ARG A 491 10.18 31.81 0.79
N LYS A 492 10.61 32.65 -0.15
CA LYS A 492 11.52 32.28 -1.24
C LYS A 492 12.97 32.29 -0.77
#